data_ccad99d76bc0141249ba3f787cb16ef9
#
_entry.id   ccad99d76bc0141249ba3f787cb16ef9
#
_cell.length_a   1.000
_cell.length_b   1.000
_cell.length_c   1.000
_cell.angle_alpha   90.00
_cell.angle_beta   90.00
_cell.angle_gamma   90.00
#
_symmetry.space_group_name_H-M   'P 1'
#
loop_
_entity.id
_entity.type
_entity.pdbx_description
1 polymer ?
#
loop_
_entity_poly.entity_id
_entity_poly.type
_entity_poly.pdbx_seq_one_letter_code
_entity_poly.pdbx_strand_id
1 'polypeptide(L)'
;MKTALQIDIAQVFDQPISPRTDTLKPRISMSNADYQHYENQHGQACLQQFDGMLGYINILDLHLPADIVIPIQVTRSDLHIFYLFTEDRAIQIRDVQKRISYSISCNRGRYFYLTRSDYEILVPAGRYTLVNFYFRGSIFRDGNERPFQFLHPLIHAYRKQDPNSWCSIDFRAGTRTISLMKTIASKIKQGDLDSEVNILWGIKKLIQLSKEKIFEEYEKMSESQLKAKEAHAAIKQAVTEHGQDFKLEDIAWQLGISMDYLHQLIQLYYGQSPQELKVEFMLDLAKKYVLDGMHTGAIAYELGYTSPSSFARFFKKKTGMTAKEFFKRYTQDDL
;
A
#
# COMPACT_ATOMS: atom_id res chain seq x y z
N MET A 1 23.40 -8.50 -22.54
CA MET A 1 22.48 -7.36 -22.75
C MET A 1 22.48 -6.52 -21.48
N LYS A 2 22.52 -5.19 -21.51
CA LYS A 2 22.50 -4.43 -20.25
C LYS A 2 21.14 -4.60 -19.57
N THR A 3 21.16 -4.98 -18.30
CA THR A 3 20.00 -5.14 -17.44
C THR A 3 19.18 -3.84 -17.38
N ALA A 4 17.85 -3.93 -17.40
CA ALA A 4 17.00 -2.74 -17.33
C ALA A 4 17.03 -2.08 -15.95
N LEU A 5 17.36 -2.84 -14.90
CA LEU A 5 17.51 -2.36 -13.53
C LEU A 5 18.84 -2.88 -12.96
N GLN A 6 19.64 -1.99 -12.41
CA GLN A 6 20.91 -2.29 -11.75
C GLN A 6 20.79 -1.89 -10.27
N ILE A 7 21.14 -2.82 -9.38
CA ILE A 7 21.24 -2.57 -7.94
C ILE A 7 22.71 -2.27 -7.65
N ASP A 8 23.00 -1.07 -7.23
CA ASP A 8 24.39 -0.65 -6.94
C ASP A 8 24.70 -0.85 -5.46
N ILE A 9 24.77 -2.11 -5.07
CA ILE A 9 25.05 -2.51 -3.69
C ILE A 9 26.49 -2.13 -3.27
N ALA A 10 27.42 -2.02 -4.23
CA ALA A 10 28.81 -1.67 -3.97
C ALA A 10 28.97 -0.24 -3.45
N GLN A 11 28.05 0.67 -3.75
CA GLN A 11 28.08 2.01 -3.16
C GLN A 11 27.81 2.02 -1.65
N VAL A 12 27.21 0.96 -1.10
CA VAL A 12 26.89 0.86 0.33
C VAL A 12 27.85 -0.09 1.04
N PHE A 13 28.22 -1.18 0.38
CA PHE A 13 29.01 -2.28 1.00
C PHE A 13 30.43 -2.41 0.50
N ASP A 14 30.89 -1.47 -0.35
CA ASP A 14 32.23 -1.48 -0.96
C ASP A 14 32.44 -2.68 -1.90
N GLN A 15 33.54 -3.43 -1.74
CA GLN A 15 33.88 -4.55 -2.60
C GLN A 15 33.28 -5.87 -2.10
N PRO A 16 32.91 -6.77 -3.01
CA PRO A 16 32.45 -8.10 -2.61
C PRO A 16 33.55 -8.90 -1.92
N ILE A 17 33.14 -9.71 -0.96
CA ILE A 17 34.03 -10.58 -0.19
C ILE A 17 33.91 -12.03 -0.64
N SER A 18 34.96 -12.84 -0.37
CA SER A 18 34.87 -14.30 -0.52
C SER A 18 33.97 -14.92 0.55
N PRO A 19 33.08 -15.86 0.20
CA PRO A 19 32.17 -16.49 1.16
C PRO A 19 32.94 -17.20 2.28
N ARG A 20 32.45 -17.03 3.53
CA ARG A 20 32.96 -17.71 4.74
C ARG A 20 31.84 -18.51 5.39
N THR A 21 32.11 -19.24 6.45
CA THR A 21 31.12 -20.06 7.18
C THR A 21 30.00 -19.23 7.83
N ASP A 22 30.30 -18.00 8.20
CA ASP A 22 29.40 -17.02 8.84
C ASP A 22 28.73 -16.04 7.87
N THR A 23 29.02 -16.16 6.57
CA THR A 23 28.40 -15.31 5.53
C THR A 23 26.90 -15.50 5.48
N LEU A 24 26.15 -14.41 5.22
CA LEU A 24 24.70 -14.42 5.08
C LEU A 24 24.25 -15.44 4.03
N LYS A 25 23.48 -16.44 4.47
CA LYS A 25 22.92 -17.46 3.58
C LYS A 25 21.63 -16.97 2.95
N PRO A 26 21.48 -17.06 1.62
CA PRO A 26 20.28 -16.62 0.94
C PRO A 26 19.06 -17.48 1.31
N ARG A 27 17.91 -16.86 1.46
CA ARG A 27 16.63 -17.54 1.71
C ARG A 27 16.14 -18.33 0.50
N ILE A 28 16.44 -17.83 -0.70
CA ILE A 28 16.17 -18.45 -1.99
C ILE A 28 17.47 -18.49 -2.76
N SER A 29 18.00 -19.69 -3.05
CA SER A 29 19.26 -19.86 -3.78
C SER A 29 18.99 -20.16 -5.24
N MET A 30 19.66 -19.44 -6.15
CA MET A 30 19.67 -19.73 -7.59
C MET A 30 20.83 -20.66 -7.92
N SER A 31 20.59 -21.75 -8.65
CA SER A 31 21.58 -22.81 -8.84
C SER A 31 22.80 -22.40 -9.65
N ASN A 32 22.71 -21.38 -10.51
CA ASN A 32 23.81 -20.94 -11.40
C ASN A 32 23.76 -19.42 -11.61
N ALA A 33 23.61 -18.67 -10.52
CA ALA A 33 23.67 -17.22 -10.54
C ALA A 33 25.06 -16.72 -10.17
N ASP A 34 25.35 -15.50 -10.55
CA ASP A 34 26.47 -14.78 -9.99
C ASP A 34 26.13 -14.40 -8.55
N TYR A 35 26.92 -14.92 -7.61
CA TYR A 35 26.81 -14.63 -6.19
C TYR A 35 27.84 -13.59 -5.78
N GLN A 36 27.38 -12.51 -5.19
CA GLN A 36 28.21 -11.48 -4.60
C GLN A 36 27.84 -11.33 -3.13
N HIS A 37 28.82 -11.58 -2.26
CA HIS A 37 28.68 -11.41 -0.82
C HIS A 37 29.38 -10.14 -0.38
N TYR A 38 28.75 -9.41 0.54
CA TYR A 38 29.25 -8.16 1.05
C TYR A 38 29.13 -8.14 2.57
N GLU A 39 30.10 -7.52 3.23
CA GLU A 39 30.10 -7.31 4.67
C GLU A 39 30.91 -6.07 5.02
N ASN A 40 30.30 -5.16 5.77
CA ASN A 40 30.97 -4.00 6.34
C ASN A 40 30.20 -3.51 7.58
N GLN A 41 30.47 -2.28 8.01
CA GLN A 41 29.77 -1.66 9.16
C GLN A 41 28.23 -1.53 8.97
N HIS A 42 27.74 -1.57 7.75
CA HIS A 42 26.30 -1.52 7.43
C HIS A 42 25.62 -2.89 7.52
N GLY A 43 26.38 -3.97 7.77
CA GLY A 43 25.87 -5.31 7.93
C GLY A 43 26.34 -6.27 6.86
N GLN A 44 25.49 -7.22 6.50
CA GLN A 44 25.77 -8.25 5.50
C GLN A 44 24.76 -8.20 4.37
N ALA A 45 25.23 -8.42 3.13
CA ALA A 45 24.38 -8.54 1.96
C ALA A 45 24.83 -9.73 1.09
N CYS A 46 23.85 -10.38 0.45
CA CYS A 46 24.08 -11.38 -0.59
C CYS A 46 23.23 -11.04 -1.80
N LEU A 47 23.86 -10.67 -2.91
CA LEU A 47 23.20 -10.39 -4.17
C LEU A 47 23.40 -11.56 -5.13
N GLN A 48 22.30 -12.11 -5.63
CA GLN A 48 22.27 -13.12 -6.68
C GLN A 48 21.60 -12.52 -7.90
N GLN A 49 22.25 -12.68 -9.06
CA GLN A 49 21.77 -12.09 -10.31
C GLN A 49 21.77 -13.13 -11.42
N PHE A 50 20.71 -13.16 -12.20
CA PHE A 50 20.62 -13.95 -13.42
C PHE A 50 20.10 -13.05 -14.55
N ASP A 51 20.88 -12.93 -15.63
CA ASP A 51 20.55 -12.15 -16.83
C ASP A 51 20.21 -13.09 -17.98
N GLY A 52 18.91 -13.31 -18.20
CA GLY A 52 18.39 -14.04 -19.34
C GLY A 52 17.96 -13.15 -20.50
N MET A 53 17.68 -13.73 -21.67
CA MET A 53 17.20 -12.99 -22.83
C MET A 53 15.75 -12.52 -22.67
N LEU A 54 14.90 -13.31 -22.02
CA LEU A 54 13.47 -13.05 -21.83
C LEU A 54 13.13 -12.45 -20.48
N GLY A 55 13.98 -12.65 -19.49
CA GLY A 55 13.76 -12.19 -18.15
C GLY A 55 15.04 -12.10 -17.34
N TYR A 56 14.95 -11.40 -16.25
CA TYR A 56 16.05 -11.06 -15.37
C TYR A 56 15.60 -11.18 -13.92
N ILE A 57 16.43 -11.76 -13.09
CA ILE A 57 16.10 -12.02 -11.70
C ILE A 57 17.23 -11.50 -10.81
N ASN A 58 16.87 -10.65 -9.85
CA ASN A 58 17.72 -10.29 -8.72
C ASN A 58 17.12 -10.85 -7.43
N ILE A 59 17.96 -11.43 -6.61
CA ILE A 59 17.62 -11.77 -5.22
C ILE A 59 18.65 -11.10 -4.34
N LEU A 60 18.20 -10.22 -3.47
CA LEU A 60 19.03 -9.48 -2.52
C LEU A 60 18.60 -9.87 -1.10
N ASP A 61 19.45 -10.60 -0.40
CA ASP A 61 19.30 -10.87 1.02
C ASP A 61 20.15 -9.88 1.81
N LEU A 62 19.57 -9.33 2.89
CA LEU A 62 20.17 -8.30 3.73
C LEU A 62 20.04 -8.64 5.21
N HIS A 63 21.06 -8.33 5.99
CA HIS A 63 21.04 -8.31 7.44
C HIS A 63 21.69 -7.03 7.93
N LEU A 64 20.86 -6.08 8.39
CA LEU A 64 21.23 -4.69 8.62
C LEU A 64 21.09 -4.31 10.09
N PRO A 65 22.14 -3.81 10.76
CA PRO A 65 22.06 -3.27 12.11
C PRO A 65 21.44 -1.86 12.16
N ALA A 66 21.45 -1.12 11.04
CA ALA A 66 20.92 0.23 10.92
C ALA A 66 20.22 0.43 9.57
N ASP A 67 19.45 1.49 9.46
CA ASP A 67 18.78 1.89 8.22
C ASP A 67 19.81 2.25 7.14
N ILE A 68 19.56 1.80 5.89
CA ILE A 68 20.42 2.10 4.74
C ILE A 68 19.61 2.56 3.54
N VAL A 69 20.30 3.17 2.60
CA VAL A 69 19.76 3.57 1.28
C VAL A 69 20.58 2.86 0.20
N ILE A 70 19.93 2.07 -0.63
CA ILE A 70 20.58 1.34 -1.73
C ILE A 70 20.22 2.04 -3.03
N PRO A 71 21.19 2.60 -3.79
CA PRO A 71 20.96 3.17 -5.11
C PRO A 71 20.58 2.08 -6.11
N ILE A 72 19.60 2.37 -6.95
CA ILE A 72 19.24 1.54 -8.10
C ILE A 72 19.09 2.43 -9.33
N GLN A 73 19.55 1.93 -10.47
CA GLN A 73 19.42 2.63 -11.74
C GLN A 73 18.50 1.86 -12.69
N VAL A 74 17.46 2.50 -13.17
CA VAL A 74 16.62 1.98 -14.24
C VAL A 74 17.12 2.58 -15.57
N THR A 75 17.75 1.75 -16.39
CA THR A 75 18.39 2.17 -17.65
C THR A 75 17.41 2.25 -18.82
N ARG A 76 16.24 1.58 -18.68
CA ARG A 76 15.17 1.55 -19.66
C ARG A 76 13.81 1.40 -18.97
N SER A 77 12.84 2.22 -19.39
CA SER A 77 11.46 2.13 -18.90
C SER A 77 10.83 0.79 -19.26
N ASP A 78 10.40 0.02 -18.27
CA ASP A 78 9.79 -1.30 -18.49
C ASP A 78 9.02 -1.80 -17.25
N LEU A 79 8.55 -3.05 -17.32
CA LEU A 79 7.75 -3.69 -16.28
C LEU A 79 8.63 -4.49 -15.31
N HIS A 80 8.38 -4.31 -14.03
CA HIS A 80 9.07 -4.99 -12.93
C HIS A 80 8.06 -5.54 -11.93
N ILE A 81 8.45 -6.61 -11.22
CA ILE A 81 7.78 -7.02 -10.01
C ILE A 81 8.79 -7.13 -8.89
N PHE A 82 8.45 -6.59 -7.74
CA PHE A 82 9.21 -6.75 -6.52
C PHE A 82 8.42 -7.57 -5.52
N TYR A 83 9.11 -8.45 -4.82
CA TYR A 83 8.59 -9.18 -3.66
C TYR A 83 9.49 -8.91 -2.47
N LEU A 84 8.90 -8.60 -1.34
CA LEU A 84 9.59 -8.39 -0.09
C LEU A 84 9.22 -9.51 0.89
N PHE A 85 10.21 -10.22 1.39
CA PHE A 85 10.04 -11.21 2.44
C PHE A 85 10.83 -10.77 3.68
N THR A 86 10.10 -10.41 4.71
CA THR A 86 10.63 -9.93 5.99
C THR A 86 9.56 -10.05 7.06
N GLU A 87 9.96 -10.11 8.32
CA GLU A 87 9.09 -9.96 9.49
C GLU A 87 9.29 -8.60 10.16
N ASP A 88 10.25 -7.80 9.65
CA ASP A 88 10.63 -6.52 10.24
C ASP A 88 9.74 -5.37 9.73
N ARG A 89 10.21 -4.56 8.78
CA ARG A 89 9.51 -3.35 8.32
C ARG A 89 9.37 -3.30 6.80
N ALA A 90 8.41 -2.51 6.33
CA ALA A 90 8.27 -2.18 4.91
C ALA A 90 9.50 -1.44 4.39
N ILE A 91 9.79 -1.63 3.10
CA ILE A 91 10.77 -0.83 2.37
C ILE A 91 10.08 0.22 1.51
N GLN A 92 10.84 1.22 1.06
CA GLN A 92 10.35 2.21 0.10
C GLN A 92 11.27 2.26 -1.12
N ILE A 93 10.69 2.34 -2.30
CA ILE A 93 11.39 2.64 -3.56
C ILE A 93 11.07 4.08 -3.90
N ARG A 94 12.08 4.96 -3.94
CA ARG A 94 11.94 6.39 -4.19
C ARG A 94 12.56 6.77 -5.53
N ASP A 95 11.80 7.44 -6.39
CA ASP A 95 12.34 8.16 -7.56
C ASP A 95 13.05 9.41 -7.06
N VAL A 96 14.35 9.49 -7.28
CA VAL A 96 15.20 10.59 -6.77
C VAL A 96 14.83 11.92 -7.43
N GLN A 97 14.54 11.90 -8.74
CA GLN A 97 14.25 13.10 -9.51
C GLN A 97 12.85 13.64 -9.25
N LYS A 98 11.84 12.75 -9.22
CA LYS A 98 10.42 13.11 -9.06
C LYS A 98 9.97 13.21 -7.60
N ARG A 99 10.78 12.73 -6.65
CA ARG A 99 10.47 12.67 -5.21
C ARG A 99 9.20 11.88 -4.88
N ILE A 100 8.88 10.88 -5.71
CA ILE A 100 7.74 9.98 -5.49
C ILE A 100 8.26 8.71 -4.82
N SER A 101 7.57 8.24 -3.79
CA SER A 101 7.92 7.02 -3.06
C SER A 101 6.82 5.98 -3.18
N TYR A 102 7.23 4.73 -3.35
CA TYR A 102 6.37 3.55 -3.42
C TYR A 102 6.74 2.60 -2.27
N SER A 103 5.80 2.26 -1.41
CA SER A 103 6.03 1.31 -0.32
C SER A 103 5.78 -0.13 -0.77
N ILE A 104 6.58 -1.07 -0.26
CA ILE A 104 6.32 -2.50 -0.33
C ILE A 104 6.26 -3.03 1.09
N SER A 105 5.08 -3.53 1.48
CA SER A 105 4.83 -4.02 2.84
C SER A 105 5.44 -5.41 3.07
N CYS A 106 5.54 -5.83 4.33
CA CYS A 106 6.12 -7.11 4.72
C CYS A 106 5.36 -8.30 4.12
N ASN A 107 6.09 -9.25 3.54
CA ASN A 107 5.58 -10.45 2.88
C ASN A 107 4.54 -10.12 1.77
N ARG A 108 4.84 -9.08 0.97
CA ARG A 108 4.00 -8.65 -0.15
C ARG A 108 4.81 -8.52 -1.44
N GLY A 109 4.08 -8.52 -2.55
CA GLY A 109 4.59 -8.23 -3.88
C GLY A 109 3.89 -7.03 -4.49
N ARG A 110 4.55 -6.36 -5.43
CA ARG A 110 4.01 -5.20 -6.14
C ARG A 110 4.57 -5.12 -7.55
N TYR A 111 3.71 -4.89 -8.53
CA TYR A 111 4.10 -4.64 -9.90
C TYR A 111 4.36 -3.15 -10.12
N PHE A 112 5.33 -2.87 -10.99
CA PHE A 112 5.72 -1.52 -11.36
C PHE A 112 5.92 -1.40 -12.87
N TYR A 113 5.54 -0.28 -13.41
CA TYR A 113 6.15 0.30 -14.57
C TYR A 113 7.11 1.36 -14.06
N LEU A 114 8.41 1.13 -14.18
CA LEU A 114 9.44 2.08 -13.78
C LEU A 114 9.99 2.79 -15.01
N THR A 115 10.04 4.11 -14.95
CA THR A 115 10.66 4.93 -16.01
C THR A 115 12.17 4.93 -15.86
N ARG A 116 12.88 5.19 -16.97
CA ARG A 116 14.32 5.42 -16.91
C ARG A 116 14.64 6.57 -15.97
N SER A 117 15.27 6.28 -14.85
CA SER A 117 15.61 7.24 -13.78
C SER A 117 16.55 6.58 -12.77
N ASP A 118 17.07 7.38 -11.86
CA ASP A 118 17.77 6.93 -10.67
C ASP A 118 16.76 6.83 -9.53
N TYR A 119 16.79 5.69 -8.85
CA TYR A 119 15.92 5.38 -7.71
C TYR A 119 16.77 5.00 -6.50
N GLU A 120 16.14 4.99 -5.35
CA GLU A 120 16.70 4.54 -4.09
C GLU A 120 15.76 3.56 -3.40
N ILE A 121 16.32 2.49 -2.85
CA ILE A 121 15.59 1.61 -1.93
C ILE A 121 15.97 2.01 -0.50
N LEU A 122 15.00 2.51 0.25
CA LEU A 122 15.16 2.81 1.67
C LEU A 122 14.81 1.56 2.46
N VAL A 123 15.82 0.97 3.12
CA VAL A 123 15.69 -0.28 3.87
C VAL A 123 15.99 -0.01 5.33
N PRO A 124 15.01 -0.16 6.23
CA PRO A 124 15.24 -0.06 7.67
C PRO A 124 16.14 -1.16 8.20
N ALA A 125 16.66 -0.99 9.43
CA ALA A 125 17.36 -2.05 10.14
C ALA A 125 16.51 -3.33 10.22
N GLY A 126 17.11 -4.52 9.99
CA GLY A 126 16.40 -5.79 10.00
C GLY A 126 16.96 -6.82 9.02
N ARG A 127 16.17 -7.87 8.78
CA ARG A 127 16.48 -8.94 7.83
C ARG A 127 15.50 -8.95 6.67
N TYR A 128 16.02 -8.94 5.46
CA TYR A 128 15.22 -8.79 4.26
C TYR A 128 15.65 -9.78 3.18
N THR A 129 14.67 -10.27 2.42
CA THR A 129 14.90 -10.89 1.11
C THR A 129 14.06 -10.13 0.10
N LEU A 130 14.70 -9.36 -0.75
CA LEU A 130 14.09 -8.63 -1.85
C LEU A 130 14.30 -9.41 -3.14
N VAL A 131 13.21 -9.77 -3.80
CA VAL A 131 13.25 -10.45 -5.10
C VAL A 131 12.68 -9.52 -6.15
N ASN A 132 13.47 -9.21 -7.16
CA ASN A 132 13.05 -8.46 -8.32
C ASN A 132 13.06 -9.33 -9.56
N PHE A 133 11.92 -9.43 -10.23
CA PHE A 133 11.82 -9.95 -11.58
C PHE A 133 11.60 -8.79 -12.53
N TYR A 134 12.40 -8.76 -13.57
CA TYR A 134 12.18 -7.94 -14.74
C TYR A 134 11.73 -8.82 -15.89
N PHE A 135 10.73 -8.38 -16.61
CA PHE A 135 10.29 -9.00 -17.85
C PHE A 135 9.93 -7.92 -18.87
N ARG A 136 10.31 -8.17 -20.11
CA ARG A 136 10.03 -7.19 -21.16
C ARG A 136 8.54 -7.00 -21.33
N GLY A 137 8.05 -5.77 -21.24
CA GLY A 137 6.64 -5.45 -21.50
C GLY A 137 6.17 -5.88 -22.89
N SER A 138 7.09 -6.05 -23.83
CA SER A 138 6.82 -6.58 -25.17
C SER A 138 6.32 -8.04 -25.22
N ILE A 139 6.41 -8.80 -24.10
CA ILE A 139 5.76 -10.11 -24.02
C ILE A 139 4.22 -10.00 -24.06
N PHE A 140 3.68 -8.85 -23.66
CA PHE A 140 2.25 -8.56 -23.72
C PHE A 140 1.88 -8.03 -25.11
N ARG A 141 1.44 -8.92 -25.97
CA ARG A 141 1.02 -8.62 -27.34
C ARG A 141 -0.14 -9.51 -27.77
N ASP A 142 -0.84 -9.11 -28.82
CA ASP A 142 -1.90 -9.89 -29.46
C ASP A 142 -3.05 -10.26 -28.51
N GLY A 143 -3.22 -9.49 -27.42
CA GLY A 143 -4.29 -9.68 -26.44
C GLY A 143 -4.01 -10.77 -25.40
N ASN A 144 -2.78 -11.27 -25.30
CA ASN A 144 -2.42 -12.28 -24.30
C ASN A 144 -2.47 -11.73 -22.85
N GLU A 145 -2.51 -10.41 -22.69
CA GLU A 145 -2.70 -9.71 -21.42
C GLU A 145 -4.16 -9.68 -20.92
N ARG A 146 -5.15 -9.98 -21.77
CA ARG A 146 -6.59 -9.89 -21.42
C ARG A 146 -6.97 -10.58 -20.11
N PRO A 147 -6.40 -11.74 -19.73
CA PRO A 147 -6.71 -12.39 -18.46
C PRO A 147 -6.16 -11.66 -17.22
N PHE A 148 -5.29 -10.66 -17.41
CA PHE A 148 -4.54 -9.98 -16.35
C PHE A 148 -4.92 -8.50 -16.25
N GLN A 149 -6.21 -8.21 -16.04
CA GLN A 149 -6.77 -6.84 -16.01
C GLN A 149 -6.04 -5.92 -15.04
N PHE A 150 -5.53 -6.44 -13.92
CA PHE A 150 -4.77 -5.68 -12.93
C PHE A 150 -3.44 -5.13 -13.46
N LEU A 151 -2.91 -5.70 -14.56
CA LEU A 151 -1.70 -5.19 -15.23
C LEU A 151 -2.01 -4.19 -16.36
N HIS A 152 -3.26 -4.06 -16.80
CA HIS A 152 -3.61 -3.20 -17.93
C HIS A 152 -3.13 -1.76 -17.79
N PRO A 153 -3.26 -1.08 -16.62
CA PRO A 153 -2.73 0.27 -16.46
C PRO A 153 -1.22 0.35 -16.69
N LEU A 154 -0.47 -0.64 -16.17
CA LEU A 154 0.98 -0.70 -16.30
C LEU A 154 1.42 -1.01 -17.73
N ILE A 155 0.74 -1.97 -18.39
CA ILE A 155 0.99 -2.32 -19.80
C ILE A 155 0.66 -1.12 -20.71
N HIS A 156 -0.40 -0.39 -20.40
CA HIS A 156 -0.77 0.81 -21.15
C HIS A 156 0.29 1.92 -20.98
N ALA A 157 0.76 2.16 -19.76
CA ALA A 157 1.85 3.08 -19.47
C ALA A 157 3.13 2.69 -20.25
N TYR A 158 3.48 1.40 -20.23
CA TYR A 158 4.60 0.87 -21.02
C TYR A 158 4.44 1.13 -22.54
N ARG A 159 3.28 0.80 -23.10
CA ARG A 159 2.99 0.98 -24.55
C ARG A 159 3.03 2.46 -24.96
N LYS A 160 2.55 3.36 -24.09
CA LYS A 160 2.57 4.81 -24.33
C LYS A 160 3.88 5.48 -23.97
N GLN A 161 4.84 4.74 -23.39
CA GLN A 161 6.07 5.32 -22.83
C GLN A 161 5.76 6.49 -21.89
N ASP A 162 4.82 6.25 -20.97
CA ASP A 162 4.40 7.26 -19.99
C ASP A 162 5.64 7.83 -19.26
N PRO A 163 5.77 9.14 -19.14
CA PRO A 163 6.88 9.76 -18.43
C PRO A 163 6.85 9.51 -16.92
N ASN A 164 5.72 9.02 -16.36
CA ASN A 164 5.56 8.72 -14.96
C ASN A 164 5.62 7.23 -14.68
N SER A 165 6.19 6.87 -13.55
CA SER A 165 6.18 5.51 -13.05
C SER A 165 4.81 5.19 -12.43
N TRP A 166 4.37 3.94 -12.57
CA TRP A 166 3.09 3.44 -12.09
C TRP A 166 3.30 2.19 -11.26
N CYS A 167 2.38 1.89 -10.35
CA CYS A 167 2.41 0.64 -9.61
C CYS A 167 1.00 0.06 -9.41
N SER A 168 0.95 -1.25 -9.22
CA SER A 168 -0.26 -1.94 -8.76
C SER A 168 -0.49 -1.68 -7.26
N ILE A 169 -1.62 -2.13 -6.72
CA ILE A 169 -1.71 -2.38 -5.28
C ILE A 169 -0.68 -3.44 -4.90
N ASP A 170 -0.23 -3.43 -3.65
CA ASP A 170 0.56 -4.53 -3.12
C ASP A 170 -0.35 -5.71 -2.76
N PHE A 171 0.14 -6.94 -2.90
CA PHE A 171 -0.61 -8.17 -2.68
C PHE A 171 0.21 -9.17 -1.88
N ARG A 172 -0.48 -10.05 -1.17
CA ARG A 172 0.15 -11.03 -0.28
C ARG A 172 1.05 -12.01 -1.03
N ALA A 173 2.31 -12.12 -0.59
CA ALA A 173 3.29 -13.09 -1.08
C ALA A 173 3.60 -14.10 0.04
N GLY A 174 2.96 -15.27 -0.01
CA GLY A 174 3.09 -16.31 1.01
C GLY A 174 3.96 -17.48 0.60
N THR A 175 3.82 -18.59 1.33
CA THR A 175 4.57 -19.87 1.11
C THR A 175 4.47 -20.40 -0.32
N ARG A 176 3.30 -20.31 -0.97
CA ARG A 176 3.13 -20.74 -2.38
C ARG A 176 4.02 -19.90 -3.33
N THR A 177 4.12 -18.60 -3.09
CA THR A 177 4.97 -17.70 -3.89
C THR A 177 6.44 -18.04 -3.69
N ILE A 178 6.89 -18.22 -2.44
CA ILE A 178 8.26 -18.61 -2.12
C ILE A 178 8.62 -19.98 -2.73
N SER A 179 7.73 -20.97 -2.63
CA SER A 179 7.93 -22.29 -3.22
C SER A 179 8.08 -22.23 -4.74
N LEU A 180 7.23 -21.44 -5.40
CA LEU A 180 7.32 -21.22 -6.84
C LEU A 180 8.65 -20.53 -7.23
N MET A 181 9.08 -19.52 -6.48
CA MET A 181 10.38 -18.85 -6.70
C MET A 181 11.55 -19.80 -6.53
N LYS A 182 11.54 -20.66 -5.49
CA LYS A 182 12.56 -21.69 -5.30
C LYS A 182 12.59 -22.68 -6.48
N THR A 183 11.43 -23.06 -7.00
CA THR A 183 11.32 -23.93 -8.19
C THR A 183 11.91 -23.27 -9.44
N ILE A 184 11.64 -21.98 -9.65
CA ILE A 184 12.22 -21.22 -10.76
C ILE A 184 13.74 -21.13 -10.57
N ALA A 185 14.19 -20.69 -9.40
CA ALA A 185 15.60 -20.48 -9.07
C ALA A 185 16.46 -21.76 -9.22
N SER A 186 15.90 -22.93 -8.89
CA SER A 186 16.61 -24.23 -9.01
C SER A 186 16.76 -24.72 -10.45
N LYS A 187 15.99 -24.19 -11.39
CA LYS A 187 15.99 -24.61 -12.81
C LYS A 187 16.77 -23.69 -13.73
N ILE A 188 17.30 -22.59 -13.22
CA ILE A 188 18.02 -21.60 -14.02
C ILE A 188 19.47 -22.05 -14.21
N LYS A 189 19.93 -22.06 -15.45
CA LYS A 189 21.32 -22.31 -15.85
C LYS A 189 21.75 -21.29 -16.90
N GLN A 190 22.87 -20.64 -16.71
CA GLN A 190 23.37 -19.65 -17.64
C GLN A 190 23.74 -20.29 -18.98
N GLY A 191 23.32 -19.69 -20.10
CA GLY A 191 23.59 -20.20 -21.46
C GLY A 191 22.75 -21.38 -21.92
N ASP A 192 21.74 -21.79 -21.12
CA ASP A 192 20.83 -22.88 -21.47
C ASP A 192 19.49 -22.35 -21.98
N LEU A 193 19.06 -22.77 -23.15
CA LEU A 193 17.77 -22.40 -23.74
C LEU A 193 16.57 -22.84 -22.89
N ASP A 194 16.67 -23.96 -22.18
CA ASP A 194 15.62 -24.42 -21.29
C ASP A 194 15.41 -23.46 -20.11
N SER A 195 16.46 -22.74 -19.71
CA SER A 195 16.37 -21.71 -18.66
C SER A 195 15.47 -20.54 -19.08
N GLU A 196 15.52 -20.10 -20.34
CA GLU A 196 14.65 -19.05 -20.87
C GLU A 196 13.17 -19.48 -20.85
N VAL A 197 12.90 -20.73 -21.23
CA VAL A 197 11.56 -21.31 -21.16
C VAL A 197 11.08 -21.42 -19.72
N ASN A 198 11.94 -21.87 -18.79
CA ASN A 198 11.63 -21.97 -17.38
C ASN A 198 11.34 -20.60 -16.75
N ILE A 199 12.09 -19.55 -17.13
CA ILE A 199 11.85 -18.17 -16.68
C ILE A 199 10.49 -17.68 -17.17
N LEU A 200 10.19 -17.82 -18.45
CA LEU A 200 8.91 -17.41 -19.04
C LEU A 200 7.73 -18.15 -18.40
N TRP A 201 7.87 -19.46 -18.21
CA TRP A 201 6.88 -20.25 -17.49
C TRP A 201 6.71 -19.77 -16.04
N GLY A 202 7.81 -19.50 -15.37
CA GLY A 202 7.84 -18.99 -13.99
C GLY A 202 7.15 -17.64 -13.87
N ILE A 203 7.47 -16.69 -14.75
CA ILE A 203 6.83 -15.38 -14.83
C ILE A 203 5.32 -15.54 -15.03
N LYS A 204 4.88 -16.36 -15.99
CA LYS A 204 3.47 -16.65 -16.21
C LYS A 204 2.78 -17.18 -14.95
N LYS A 205 3.40 -18.11 -14.25
CA LYS A 205 2.87 -18.69 -13.00
C LYS A 205 2.81 -17.66 -11.87
N LEU A 206 3.83 -16.81 -11.73
CA LEU A 206 3.83 -15.72 -10.75
C LEU A 206 2.72 -14.71 -11.05
N ILE A 207 2.51 -14.34 -12.32
CA ILE A 207 1.42 -13.43 -12.71
C ILE A 207 0.05 -14.07 -12.42
N GLN A 208 -0.13 -15.36 -12.69
CA GLN A 208 -1.37 -16.08 -12.37
C GLN A 208 -1.65 -16.09 -10.86
N LEU A 209 -0.63 -16.42 -10.04
CA LEU A 209 -0.74 -16.42 -8.60
C LEU A 209 -1.01 -15.00 -8.04
N SER A 210 -0.38 -14.01 -8.63
CA SER A 210 -0.61 -12.60 -8.25
C SER A 210 -2.03 -12.15 -8.57
N LYS A 211 -2.60 -12.60 -9.70
CA LYS A 211 -3.99 -12.32 -10.06
C LYS A 211 -4.97 -12.78 -8.98
N GLU A 212 -4.81 -14.02 -8.49
CA GLU A 212 -5.64 -14.56 -7.40
C GLU A 212 -5.53 -13.68 -6.15
N LYS A 213 -4.29 -13.33 -5.78
CA LYS A 213 -4.04 -12.53 -4.58
C LYS A 213 -4.51 -11.08 -4.68
N ILE A 214 -4.34 -10.45 -5.83
CA ILE A 214 -4.82 -9.09 -6.08
C ILE A 214 -6.36 -9.07 -6.05
N PHE A 215 -7.01 -10.07 -6.60
CA PHE A 215 -8.47 -10.19 -6.53
C PHE A 215 -8.95 -10.30 -5.07
N GLU A 216 -8.33 -11.15 -4.25
CA GLU A 216 -8.61 -11.25 -2.82
C GLU A 216 -8.43 -9.90 -2.08
N GLU A 217 -7.42 -9.11 -2.45
CA GLU A 217 -7.20 -7.79 -1.85
C GLU A 217 -8.29 -6.78 -2.26
N TYR A 218 -8.71 -6.79 -3.53
CA TYR A 218 -9.82 -5.94 -4.00
C TYR A 218 -11.15 -6.30 -3.35
N GLU A 219 -11.44 -7.58 -3.16
CA GLU A 219 -12.64 -8.03 -2.42
C GLU A 219 -12.63 -7.49 -0.99
N LYS A 220 -11.51 -7.63 -0.26
CA LYS A 220 -11.37 -7.09 1.09
C LYS A 220 -11.51 -5.57 1.15
N MET A 221 -10.95 -4.85 0.17
CA MET A 221 -11.10 -3.39 0.08
C MET A 221 -12.56 -3.01 -0.17
N SER A 222 -13.25 -3.72 -1.05
CA SER A 222 -14.67 -3.50 -1.35
C SER A 222 -15.55 -3.77 -0.12
N GLU A 223 -15.31 -4.86 0.60
CA GLU A 223 -16.02 -5.18 1.84
C GLU A 223 -15.76 -4.13 2.92
N SER A 224 -14.51 -3.71 3.12
CA SER A 224 -14.16 -2.66 4.07
C SER A 224 -14.82 -1.33 3.74
N GLN A 225 -14.87 -0.95 2.45
CA GLN A 225 -15.52 0.26 2.01
C GLN A 225 -17.04 0.21 2.24
N LEU A 226 -17.66 -0.93 1.96
CA LEU A 226 -19.09 -1.14 2.22
C LEU A 226 -19.37 -1.04 3.71
N LYS A 227 -18.56 -1.71 4.54
CA LYS A 227 -18.67 -1.68 6.00
C LYS A 227 -18.48 -0.27 6.58
N ALA A 228 -17.57 0.52 6.01
CA ALA A 228 -17.38 1.92 6.39
C ALA A 228 -18.62 2.78 6.06
N LYS A 229 -19.26 2.56 4.90
CA LYS A 229 -20.51 3.22 4.54
C LYS A 229 -21.68 2.85 5.47
N GLU A 230 -21.80 1.58 5.81
CA GLU A 230 -22.77 1.08 6.78
C GLU A 230 -22.57 1.77 8.15
N ALA A 231 -21.31 1.81 8.63
CA ALA A 231 -20.98 2.47 9.89
C ALA A 231 -21.29 3.97 9.90
N HIS A 232 -20.92 4.66 8.84
CA HIS A 232 -21.23 6.08 8.66
C HIS A 232 -22.75 6.36 8.68
N ALA A 233 -23.53 5.54 7.96
CA ALA A 233 -24.98 5.64 7.92
C ALA A 233 -25.62 5.34 9.30
N ALA A 234 -25.14 4.30 9.99
CA ALA A 234 -25.63 3.93 11.32
C ALA A 234 -25.34 5.03 12.36
N ILE A 235 -24.15 5.63 12.37
CA ILE A 235 -23.83 6.77 13.25
C ILE A 235 -24.75 7.97 12.95
N LYS A 236 -24.96 8.29 11.66
CA LYS A 236 -25.86 9.38 11.27
C LYS A 236 -27.30 9.15 11.71
N GLN A 237 -27.79 7.92 11.53
CA GLN A 237 -29.14 7.53 11.95
C GLN A 237 -29.28 7.62 13.48
N ALA A 238 -28.32 7.08 14.23
CA ALA A 238 -28.33 7.11 15.70
C ALA A 238 -28.32 8.56 16.23
N VAL A 239 -27.56 9.45 15.60
CA VAL A 239 -27.62 10.90 15.93
C VAL A 239 -29.01 11.48 15.69
N THR A 240 -29.65 11.11 14.59
CA THR A 240 -31.00 11.62 14.25
C THR A 240 -32.08 11.11 15.23
N GLU A 241 -31.96 9.87 15.69
CA GLU A 241 -32.95 9.21 16.54
C GLU A 241 -32.74 9.49 18.04
N HIS A 242 -31.49 9.58 18.47
CA HIS A 242 -31.13 9.60 19.89
C HIS A 242 -30.25 10.80 20.29
N GLY A 243 -29.91 11.69 19.34
CA GLY A 243 -29.01 12.80 19.61
C GLY A 243 -27.65 12.34 20.13
N GLN A 244 -27.27 12.79 21.34
CA GLN A 244 -26.01 12.37 21.97
C GLN A 244 -26.12 11.08 22.81
N ASP A 245 -27.33 10.56 23.06
CA ASP A 245 -27.59 9.53 24.07
C ASP A 245 -27.24 8.09 23.63
N PHE A 246 -26.72 7.88 22.43
CA PHE A 246 -26.23 6.58 22.01
C PHE A 246 -24.72 6.42 22.23
N LYS A 247 -24.28 5.17 22.37
CA LYS A 247 -22.86 4.82 22.45
C LYS A 247 -22.34 4.26 21.13
N LEU A 248 -21.10 4.61 20.76
CA LEU A 248 -20.47 4.07 19.55
C LEU A 248 -20.22 2.57 19.63
N GLU A 249 -20.07 2.04 20.86
CA GLU A 249 -19.99 0.60 21.13
C GLU A 249 -21.25 -0.15 20.67
N ASP A 250 -22.42 0.46 20.81
CA ASP A 250 -23.69 -0.14 20.35
C ASP A 250 -23.72 -0.22 18.81
N ILE A 251 -23.20 0.79 18.14
CA ILE A 251 -23.04 0.78 16.68
C ILE A 251 -22.05 -0.32 16.24
N ALA A 252 -20.91 -0.42 16.89
CA ALA A 252 -19.93 -1.46 16.60
C ALA A 252 -20.52 -2.85 16.78
N TRP A 253 -21.25 -3.07 17.88
CA TRP A 253 -21.94 -4.32 18.18
C TRP A 253 -23.01 -4.65 17.13
N GLN A 254 -23.86 -3.69 16.77
CA GLN A 254 -24.88 -3.84 15.73
C GLN A 254 -24.30 -4.26 14.38
N LEU A 255 -23.14 -3.74 14.03
CA LEU A 255 -22.41 -4.04 12.79
C LEU A 255 -21.58 -5.33 12.87
N GLY A 256 -21.50 -5.97 14.05
CA GLY A 256 -20.69 -7.18 14.28
C GLY A 256 -19.18 -6.92 14.15
N ILE A 257 -18.71 -5.73 14.57
CA ILE A 257 -17.30 -5.34 14.51
C ILE A 257 -16.79 -4.86 15.87
N SER A 258 -15.45 -4.85 16.05
CA SER A 258 -14.84 -4.25 17.24
C SER A 258 -14.81 -2.72 17.14
N MET A 259 -14.70 -2.04 18.29
CA MET A 259 -14.51 -0.59 18.33
C MET A 259 -13.22 -0.14 17.61
N ASP A 260 -12.14 -0.89 17.75
CA ASP A 260 -10.89 -0.60 17.06
C ASP A 260 -11.06 -0.66 15.54
N TYR A 261 -11.81 -1.65 15.05
CA TYR A 261 -12.08 -1.77 13.63
C TYR A 261 -13.03 -0.67 13.13
N LEU A 262 -14.05 -0.31 13.91
CA LEU A 262 -14.90 0.85 13.61
C LEU A 262 -14.06 2.14 13.48
N HIS A 263 -13.13 2.34 14.41
CA HIS A 263 -12.22 3.50 14.39
C HIS A 263 -11.34 3.49 13.13
N GLN A 264 -10.73 2.34 12.80
CA GLN A 264 -9.91 2.17 11.60
C GLN A 264 -10.70 2.44 10.31
N LEU A 265 -11.93 1.93 10.21
CA LEU A 265 -12.79 2.14 9.05
C LEU A 265 -13.13 3.63 8.83
N ILE A 266 -13.61 4.30 9.87
CA ILE A 266 -14.01 5.72 9.78
C ILE A 266 -12.78 6.59 9.53
N GLN A 267 -11.67 6.33 10.18
CA GLN A 267 -10.42 7.05 9.94
C GLN A 267 -9.91 6.86 8.50
N LEU A 268 -9.94 5.61 7.98
CA LEU A 268 -9.44 5.29 6.65
C LEU A 268 -10.27 5.93 5.53
N TYR A 269 -11.60 5.87 5.64
CA TYR A 269 -12.50 6.27 4.55
C TYR A 269 -13.09 7.68 4.68
N TYR A 270 -13.09 8.26 5.88
CA TYR A 270 -13.64 9.59 6.15
C TYR A 270 -12.65 10.58 6.79
N GLY A 271 -11.43 10.13 7.11
CA GLY A 271 -10.33 10.98 7.59
C GLY A 271 -10.49 11.49 9.02
N GLN A 272 -11.45 10.95 9.79
CA GLN A 272 -11.76 11.40 11.15
C GLN A 272 -12.12 10.21 12.07
N SER A 273 -12.14 10.44 13.37
CA SER A 273 -12.59 9.42 14.33
C SER A 273 -14.12 9.27 14.35
N PRO A 274 -14.67 8.11 14.77
CA PRO A 274 -16.11 7.94 14.95
C PRO A 274 -16.75 8.99 15.88
N GLN A 275 -16.00 9.41 16.88
CA GLN A 275 -16.46 10.45 17.81
C GLN A 275 -16.54 11.84 17.15
N GLU A 276 -15.58 12.19 16.31
CA GLU A 276 -15.59 13.43 15.53
C GLU A 276 -16.76 13.42 14.53
N LEU A 277 -16.99 12.29 13.85
CA LEU A 277 -18.11 12.10 12.93
C LEU A 277 -19.46 12.24 13.66
N LYS A 278 -19.61 11.66 14.85
CA LYS A 278 -20.81 11.86 15.70
C LYS A 278 -21.04 13.33 16.00
N VAL A 279 -19.99 14.05 16.39
CA VAL A 279 -20.05 15.49 16.70
C VAL A 279 -20.40 16.31 15.47
N GLU A 280 -19.89 15.97 14.30
CA GLU A 280 -20.22 16.62 13.03
C GLU A 280 -21.71 16.48 12.70
N PHE A 281 -22.25 15.27 12.74
CA PHE A 281 -23.69 15.04 12.50
C PHE A 281 -24.59 15.74 13.53
N MET A 282 -24.17 15.73 14.80
CA MET A 282 -24.87 16.50 15.85
C MET A 282 -24.90 17.99 15.53
N LEU A 283 -23.80 18.54 15.06
CA LEU A 283 -23.72 19.95 14.70
C LEU A 283 -24.58 20.29 13.49
N ASP A 284 -24.58 19.44 12.48
CA ASP A 284 -25.38 19.65 11.26
C ASP A 284 -26.89 19.58 11.56
N LEU A 285 -27.29 18.64 12.41
CA LEU A 285 -28.67 18.53 12.87
C LEU A 285 -29.05 19.74 13.72
N ALA A 286 -28.16 20.20 14.60
CA ALA A 286 -28.36 21.43 15.38
C ALA A 286 -28.52 22.67 14.51
N LYS A 287 -27.68 22.85 13.47
CA LYS A 287 -27.79 23.95 12.51
C LYS A 287 -29.13 23.92 11.78
N LYS A 288 -29.55 22.72 11.33
CA LYS A 288 -30.86 22.57 10.68
C LYS A 288 -32.00 23.03 11.60
N TYR A 289 -32.05 22.53 12.83
CA TYR A 289 -33.12 22.94 13.79
C TYR A 289 -33.08 24.43 14.11
N VAL A 290 -31.91 25.03 14.19
CA VAL A 290 -31.78 26.50 14.38
C VAL A 290 -32.36 27.25 13.17
N LEU A 291 -32.07 26.82 11.93
CA LEU A 291 -32.57 27.44 10.71
C LEU A 291 -34.08 27.20 10.52
N ASP A 292 -34.60 26.08 10.98
CA ASP A 292 -36.04 25.79 11.03
C ASP A 292 -36.77 26.63 12.11
N GLY A 293 -36.08 27.54 12.81
CA GLY A 293 -36.65 28.44 13.82
C GLY A 293 -36.99 27.76 15.14
N MET A 294 -36.51 26.56 15.40
CA MET A 294 -36.81 25.83 16.61
C MET A 294 -36.19 26.51 17.84
N HIS A 295 -36.95 26.58 18.95
CA HIS A 295 -36.48 27.18 20.18
C HIS A 295 -35.32 26.41 20.82
N THR A 296 -34.32 27.12 21.32
CA THR A 296 -33.06 26.53 21.88
C THR A 296 -33.31 25.44 22.93
N GLY A 297 -34.37 25.58 23.76
CA GLY A 297 -34.76 24.56 24.74
C GLY A 297 -35.27 23.27 24.09
N ALA A 298 -36.05 23.35 23.01
CA ALA A 298 -36.54 22.23 22.25
C ALA A 298 -35.38 21.53 21.52
N ILE A 299 -34.48 22.30 20.91
CA ILE A 299 -33.26 21.73 20.25
C ILE A 299 -32.39 20.97 21.27
N ALA A 300 -32.21 21.53 22.48
CA ALA A 300 -31.44 20.86 23.52
C ALA A 300 -32.07 19.50 23.89
N TYR A 301 -33.39 19.46 24.01
CA TYR A 301 -34.12 18.22 24.32
C TYR A 301 -33.97 17.18 23.21
N GLU A 302 -34.30 17.58 21.97
CA GLU A 302 -34.22 16.71 20.78
C GLU A 302 -32.82 16.12 20.57
N LEU A 303 -31.78 16.87 20.90
CA LEU A 303 -30.39 16.44 20.77
C LEU A 303 -29.87 15.71 22.03
N GLY A 304 -30.72 15.42 23.02
CA GLY A 304 -30.37 14.69 24.23
C GLY A 304 -29.53 15.50 25.24
N TYR A 305 -29.49 16.83 25.17
CA TYR A 305 -28.77 17.63 26.15
C TYR A 305 -29.55 17.78 27.46
N THR A 306 -28.85 17.63 28.57
CA THR A 306 -29.42 17.78 29.91
C THR A 306 -29.94 19.18 30.24
N SER A 307 -29.50 20.19 29.49
CA SER A 307 -29.95 21.58 29.66
C SER A 307 -29.77 22.42 28.39
N PRO A 308 -30.60 23.44 28.17
CA PRO A 308 -30.39 24.42 27.10
C PRO A 308 -29.01 25.10 27.13
N SER A 309 -28.47 25.31 28.33
CA SER A 309 -27.15 25.93 28.53
C SER A 309 -26.00 25.02 28.05
N SER A 310 -26.14 23.72 28.18
CA SER A 310 -25.16 22.74 27.71
C SER A 310 -25.15 22.73 26.18
N PHE A 311 -26.32 22.72 25.53
CA PHE A 311 -26.44 22.86 24.09
C PHE A 311 -25.86 24.21 23.59
N ALA A 312 -26.21 25.30 24.22
CA ALA A 312 -25.73 26.63 23.82
C ALA A 312 -24.22 26.75 23.84
N ARG A 313 -23.54 26.14 24.87
CA ARG A 313 -22.08 26.06 24.96
C ARG A 313 -21.50 25.21 23.84
N PHE A 314 -22.10 24.05 23.55
CA PHE A 314 -21.68 23.17 22.44
C PHE A 314 -21.76 23.92 21.12
N PHE A 315 -22.94 24.48 20.81
CA PHE A 315 -23.19 25.17 19.54
C PHE A 315 -22.24 26.36 19.33
N LYS A 316 -22.10 27.22 20.35
CA LYS A 316 -21.15 28.34 20.30
C LYS A 316 -19.71 27.89 20.15
N LYS A 317 -19.28 26.84 20.87
CA LYS A 317 -17.92 26.29 20.76
C LYS A 317 -17.63 25.78 19.34
N LYS A 318 -18.62 25.19 18.68
CA LYS A 318 -18.44 24.57 17.36
C LYS A 318 -18.63 25.53 16.19
N THR A 319 -19.51 26.53 16.31
CA THR A 319 -19.84 27.49 15.24
C THR A 319 -19.20 28.87 15.44
N GLY A 320 -18.66 29.15 16.61
CA GLY A 320 -18.21 30.49 17.00
C GLY A 320 -19.32 31.49 17.35
N MET A 321 -20.59 31.10 17.15
CA MET A 321 -21.79 31.99 17.25
C MET A 321 -22.84 31.36 18.18
N THR A 322 -23.68 32.20 18.79
CA THR A 322 -24.89 31.71 19.46
C THR A 322 -25.90 31.25 18.40
N ALA A 323 -26.87 30.39 18.78
CA ALA A 323 -27.94 29.95 17.89
C ALA A 323 -28.74 31.14 17.31
N LYS A 324 -28.97 32.19 18.11
CA LYS A 324 -29.69 33.41 17.68
C LYS A 324 -28.87 34.22 16.64
N GLU A 325 -27.56 34.36 16.83
CA GLU A 325 -26.64 35.02 15.90
C GLU A 325 -26.55 34.22 14.59
N PHE A 326 -26.45 32.89 14.70
CA PHE A 326 -26.43 31.99 13.56
C PHE A 326 -27.70 32.08 12.73
N PHE A 327 -28.89 32.03 13.37
CA PHE A 327 -30.17 32.19 12.73
C PHE A 327 -30.25 33.51 11.97
N LYS A 328 -29.95 34.63 12.65
CA LYS A 328 -29.99 35.97 12.02
C LYS A 328 -29.08 36.06 10.79
N ARG A 329 -27.86 35.53 10.88
CA ARG A 329 -26.89 35.61 9.80
C ARG A 329 -27.32 34.85 8.55
N TYR A 330 -27.88 33.66 8.72
CA TYR A 330 -28.21 32.77 7.59
C TYR A 330 -29.69 32.85 7.13
N THR A 331 -30.53 33.66 7.77
CA THR A 331 -31.89 33.93 7.31
C THR A 331 -32.09 35.37 6.82
N GLN A 332 -31.10 36.28 7.00
CA GLN A 332 -31.15 37.66 6.52
C GLN A 332 -30.39 37.86 5.20
N ASP A 333 -29.65 36.89 4.70
CA ASP A 333 -28.97 36.97 3.39
C ASP A 333 -29.89 36.54 2.21
N ASP A 334 -31.15 36.17 2.46
CA ASP A 334 -32.14 35.79 1.44
C ASP A 334 -33.24 36.88 1.19
N LEU A 335 -33.03 38.13 1.64
CA LEU A 335 -33.90 39.28 1.40
C LEU A 335 -33.08 40.39 0.72
#